data_886d9aa4b9d79cdeddd1f587c51e8cbc
#
_entry.id   886d9aa4b9d79cdeddd1f587c51e8cbc
#
_cell.length_a   1.000
_cell.length_b   1.000
_cell.length_c   1.000
_cell.angle_alpha   90.00
_cell.angle_beta   90.00
_cell.angle_gamma   90.00
#
_symmetry.space_group_name_H-M   'P 1'
#
loop_
_entity.id
_entity.type
_entity.pdbx_description
1 polymer ?
#
loop_
_entity_poly.entity_id
_entity_poly.type
_entity_poly.pdbx_seq_one_letter_code
_entity_poly.pdbx_strand_id
1 'polypeptide(L)'
;MKTTTSQTKYEPVPGWAKLPMGVTFRGDATSIAVDSKDNVYVFNRGTEPIAVFDTEGNFLRGMGHGEFVRPHGIEIDLDDNLYLVDDDGHFVQKRTNDGKVVFTLGTKGEPCKWQGGGMFNRPTDVAIHPETGELFVSDGYGNSRIHKFDPDGQHMMSWGEPGTDPGQFSLPHNISMLGLDKVVVADRENFRLQIFTTGGEFVEQIHIHHPMSVTQGKGDDDNLYVGEMIPPPVQQGVRNLGAMIAVLSSEGDYQQHLGGPLPGEGASQFTAPHGVSTDSQGSVYVAEVAWTNYFSNPDNSGLEAPPLGEVVSLRKWRRL
;
A
#
# COMPACT_ATOMS: atom_id res chain seq x y z
N MET A 1 -9.11 33.09 13.77
CA MET A 1 -9.12 33.21 12.29
C MET A 1 -8.48 31.94 11.79
N LYS A 2 -9.25 31.01 11.21
CA LYS A 2 -8.64 29.86 10.51
C LYS A 2 -7.93 30.43 9.28
N THR A 3 -6.62 30.35 9.25
CA THR A 3 -5.83 30.59 8.04
C THR A 3 -6.32 29.57 7.02
N THR A 4 -6.94 30.04 5.95
CA THR A 4 -7.19 29.23 4.76
C THR A 4 -5.82 28.91 4.15
N THR A 5 -5.23 27.79 4.56
CA THR A 5 -4.12 27.18 3.81
C THR A 5 -4.64 26.90 2.40
N SER A 6 -3.98 27.38 1.39
CA SER A 6 -4.34 27.08 0.00
C SER A 6 -4.28 25.57 -0.17
N GLN A 7 -5.40 24.94 -0.55
CA GLN A 7 -5.46 23.50 -0.79
C GLN A 7 -4.42 23.14 -1.87
N THR A 8 -3.56 22.18 -1.55
CA THR A 8 -2.59 21.62 -2.50
C THR A 8 -3.32 21.07 -3.72
N LYS A 9 -2.88 21.44 -4.91
CA LYS A 9 -3.50 20.99 -6.16
C LYS A 9 -2.71 19.85 -6.77
N TYR A 10 -3.44 18.90 -7.35
CA TYR A 10 -2.89 17.75 -8.06
C TYR A 10 -3.50 17.64 -9.45
N GLU A 11 -2.73 17.14 -10.40
CA GLU A 11 -3.23 16.76 -11.71
C GLU A 11 -2.82 15.32 -12.07
N PRO A 12 -3.72 14.52 -12.67
CA PRO A 12 -3.36 13.19 -13.12
C PRO A 12 -2.39 13.25 -14.30
N VAL A 13 -1.44 12.32 -14.38
CA VAL A 13 -0.49 12.14 -15.48
C VAL A 13 -0.84 10.87 -16.25
N PRO A 14 -1.67 10.95 -17.30
CA PRO A 14 -2.13 9.78 -18.05
C PRO A 14 -0.96 9.04 -18.71
N GLY A 15 -0.96 7.70 -18.62
CA GLY A 15 0.04 6.87 -19.28
C GLY A 15 1.47 7.10 -18.78
N TRP A 16 1.62 7.50 -17.51
CA TRP A 16 2.93 7.78 -16.94
C TRP A 16 3.88 6.59 -17.07
N ALA A 17 3.47 5.39 -16.67
CA ALA A 17 4.31 4.19 -16.75
C ALA A 17 4.42 3.69 -18.19
N LYS A 18 5.64 3.70 -18.74
CA LYS A 18 5.97 3.27 -20.10
C LYS A 18 6.53 1.86 -20.06
N LEU A 19 5.66 0.86 -20.10
CA LEU A 19 6.05 -0.54 -20.07
C LEU A 19 6.68 -0.95 -21.40
N PRO A 20 7.87 -1.58 -21.42
CA PRO A 20 8.44 -2.15 -22.63
C PRO A 20 7.67 -3.38 -23.08
N MET A 21 7.81 -3.76 -24.35
CA MET A 21 7.18 -4.95 -24.91
C MET A 21 7.53 -6.21 -24.09
N GLY A 22 6.51 -6.97 -23.70
CA GLY A 22 6.64 -8.19 -22.91
C GLY A 22 6.59 -7.98 -21.39
N VAL A 23 6.66 -6.75 -20.89
CA VAL A 23 6.43 -6.44 -19.48
C VAL A 23 4.96 -6.08 -19.28
N THR A 24 4.32 -6.73 -18.34
CA THR A 24 2.91 -6.48 -17.98
C THR A 24 2.72 -6.68 -16.49
N PHE A 25 1.83 -5.91 -15.88
CA PHE A 25 1.38 -6.09 -14.48
C PHE A 25 0.20 -7.05 -14.37
N ARG A 26 -0.33 -7.54 -15.51
CA ARG A 26 -1.56 -8.36 -15.56
C ARG A 26 -2.75 -7.72 -14.87
N GLY A 27 -2.80 -6.38 -14.85
CA GLY A 27 -3.83 -5.59 -14.20
C GLY A 27 -3.73 -5.50 -12.67
N ASP A 28 -2.66 -6.03 -12.06
CA ASP A 28 -2.46 -5.99 -10.61
C ASP A 28 -1.06 -5.47 -10.26
N ALA A 29 -0.92 -4.16 -10.09
CA ALA A 29 0.13 -3.55 -9.31
C ALA A 29 -0.33 -3.51 -7.85
N THR A 30 0.42 -4.15 -6.94
CA THR A 30 -0.06 -4.35 -5.57
C THR A 30 0.44 -3.28 -4.60
N SER A 31 1.69 -2.87 -4.74
CA SER A 31 2.26 -1.83 -3.89
C SER A 31 3.33 -1.05 -4.63
N ILE A 32 3.72 0.08 -4.04
CA ILE A 32 4.61 1.05 -4.67
C ILE A 32 5.44 1.75 -3.60
N ALA A 33 6.73 1.90 -3.87
CA ALA A 33 7.65 2.65 -3.02
C ALA A 33 8.58 3.51 -3.87
N VAL A 34 9.15 4.55 -3.27
CA VAL A 34 10.02 5.51 -3.97
C VAL A 34 11.36 5.57 -3.24
N ASP A 35 12.48 5.42 -3.98
CA ASP A 35 13.83 5.45 -3.40
C ASP A 35 14.35 6.89 -3.17
N SER A 36 15.58 7.02 -2.65
CA SER A 36 16.22 8.29 -2.35
C SER A 36 16.50 9.18 -3.57
N LYS A 37 16.34 8.63 -4.79
CA LYS A 37 16.55 9.31 -6.07
C LYS A 37 15.24 9.55 -6.84
N ASP A 38 14.12 9.36 -6.16
CA ASP A 38 12.77 9.39 -6.72
C ASP A 38 12.50 8.32 -7.81
N ASN A 39 13.29 7.24 -7.87
CA ASN A 39 12.90 6.10 -8.68
C ASN A 39 11.73 5.37 -8.01
N VAL A 40 10.79 4.96 -8.85
CA VAL A 40 9.52 4.36 -8.42
C VAL A 40 9.58 2.85 -8.60
N TYR A 41 9.45 2.13 -7.51
CA TYR A 41 9.44 0.67 -7.47
C TYR A 41 8.00 0.18 -7.34
N VAL A 42 7.58 -0.64 -8.28
CA VAL A 42 6.23 -1.20 -8.33
C VAL A 42 6.30 -2.69 -8.08
N PHE A 43 5.70 -3.15 -6.99
CA PHE A 43 5.52 -4.56 -6.73
C PHE A 43 4.21 -5.02 -7.36
N ASN A 44 4.24 -6.09 -8.17
CA ASN A 44 3.12 -6.46 -9.02
C ASN A 44 3.07 -7.97 -9.28
N ARG A 45 1.94 -8.44 -9.82
CA ARG A 45 1.68 -9.85 -10.11
C ARG A 45 1.97 -10.23 -11.57
N GLY A 46 2.71 -9.40 -12.28
CA GLY A 46 3.03 -9.57 -13.69
C GLY A 46 4.32 -10.32 -13.97
N THR A 47 4.90 -10.01 -15.14
CA THR A 47 6.11 -10.71 -15.64
C THR A 47 7.38 -10.29 -14.88
N GLU A 48 7.46 -9.04 -14.43
CA GLU A 48 8.54 -8.49 -13.64
C GLU A 48 7.98 -8.05 -12.28
N PRO A 49 7.98 -8.92 -11.26
CA PRO A 49 7.36 -8.64 -9.97
C PRO A 49 7.80 -7.34 -9.31
N ILE A 50 9.07 -6.96 -9.48
CA ILE A 50 9.59 -5.66 -9.07
C ILE A 50 9.97 -4.90 -10.33
N ALA A 51 9.16 -3.92 -10.71
CA ALA A 51 9.41 -3.05 -11.86
C ALA A 51 9.86 -1.66 -11.37
N VAL A 52 10.94 -1.13 -11.93
CA VAL A 52 11.52 0.15 -11.52
C VAL A 52 11.43 1.17 -12.64
N PHE A 53 10.97 2.38 -12.30
CA PHE A 53 10.80 3.49 -13.23
C PHE A 53 11.53 4.74 -12.73
N ASP A 54 11.89 5.63 -13.64
CA ASP A 54 12.29 7.00 -13.29
C ASP A 54 11.06 7.90 -13.05
N THR A 55 11.28 9.15 -12.66
CA THR A 55 10.23 10.14 -12.40
C THR A 55 9.35 10.45 -13.61
N GLU A 56 9.88 10.25 -14.84
CA GLU A 56 9.18 10.43 -16.12
C GLU A 56 8.44 9.17 -16.56
N GLY A 57 8.51 8.09 -15.77
CA GLY A 57 7.84 6.82 -16.05
C GLY A 57 8.55 5.93 -17.08
N ASN A 58 9.81 6.19 -17.38
CA ASN A 58 10.60 5.30 -18.22
C ASN A 58 10.99 4.06 -17.40
N PHE A 59 10.75 2.88 -17.96
CA PHE A 59 11.15 1.62 -17.33
C PHE A 59 12.69 1.51 -17.31
N LEU A 60 13.24 1.32 -16.11
CA LEU A 60 14.67 1.19 -15.90
C LEU A 60 15.13 -0.28 -15.86
N ARG A 61 14.41 -1.11 -15.09
CA ARG A 61 14.71 -2.54 -14.92
C ARG A 61 13.55 -3.29 -14.29
N GLY A 62 13.57 -4.62 -14.42
CA GLY A 62 12.73 -5.56 -13.69
C GLY A 62 13.54 -6.56 -12.89
N MET A 63 12.96 -7.12 -11.82
CA MET A 63 13.60 -8.09 -10.92
C MET A 63 12.56 -9.05 -10.33
N GLY A 64 13.04 -10.18 -9.78
CA GLY A 64 12.22 -11.09 -8.97
C GLY A 64 11.40 -12.09 -9.78
N HIS A 65 11.72 -12.31 -11.05
CA HIS A 65 11.00 -13.26 -11.91
C HIS A 65 10.95 -14.66 -11.30
N GLY A 66 9.73 -15.17 -11.04
CA GLY A 66 9.50 -16.51 -10.48
C GLY A 66 9.86 -16.68 -9.00
N GLU A 67 10.19 -15.61 -8.27
CA GLU A 67 10.63 -15.69 -6.87
C GLU A 67 9.51 -15.52 -5.85
N PHE A 68 8.37 -14.99 -6.27
CA PHE A 68 7.22 -14.68 -5.43
C PHE A 68 6.01 -15.51 -5.80
N VAL A 69 5.21 -15.86 -4.78
CA VAL A 69 3.93 -16.57 -4.94
C VAL A 69 2.82 -15.56 -5.21
N ARG A 70 2.71 -14.54 -4.33
CA ARG A 70 1.71 -13.49 -4.45
C ARG A 70 2.24 -12.16 -3.88
N PRO A 71 2.90 -11.36 -4.74
CA PRO A 71 3.35 -10.02 -4.36
C PRO A 71 2.24 -9.21 -3.68
N HIS A 72 2.58 -8.50 -2.56
CA HIS A 72 1.62 -7.70 -1.81
C HIS A 72 2.16 -6.33 -1.41
N GLY A 73 3.04 -6.22 -0.41
CA GLY A 73 3.60 -4.95 0.08
C GLY A 73 5.05 -4.73 -0.36
N ILE A 74 5.44 -3.49 -0.59
CA ILE A 74 6.84 -3.06 -0.77
C ILE A 74 7.09 -1.77 -0.01
N GLU A 75 8.22 -1.71 0.70
CA GLU A 75 8.74 -0.50 1.32
C GLU A 75 10.25 -0.39 1.07
N ILE A 76 10.81 0.82 1.17
CA ILE A 76 12.23 1.11 0.92
C ILE A 76 12.79 1.90 2.11
N ASP A 77 13.94 1.44 2.68
CA ASP A 77 14.61 2.14 3.75
C ASP A 77 15.50 3.29 3.23
N LEU A 78 16.08 4.07 4.15
CA LEU A 78 16.93 5.22 3.81
C LEU A 78 18.25 4.83 3.11
N ASP A 79 18.64 3.56 3.14
CA ASP A 79 19.80 3.00 2.43
C ASP A 79 19.39 2.39 1.07
N ASP A 80 18.16 2.65 0.61
CA ASP A 80 17.57 2.11 -0.60
C ASP A 80 17.43 0.57 -0.61
N ASN A 81 17.40 -0.11 0.54
CA ASN A 81 17.06 -1.52 0.59
C ASN A 81 15.56 -1.73 0.46
N LEU A 82 15.19 -2.80 -0.23
CA LEU A 82 13.80 -3.19 -0.49
C LEU A 82 13.30 -4.14 0.59
N TYR A 83 12.09 -3.92 1.09
CA TYR A 83 11.36 -4.86 1.94
C TYR A 83 10.11 -5.29 1.20
N LEU A 84 10.01 -6.59 0.94
CA LEU A 84 9.03 -7.20 0.04
C LEU A 84 8.18 -8.19 0.79
N VAL A 85 6.88 -7.99 0.78
CA VAL A 85 5.90 -8.85 1.46
C VAL A 85 5.22 -9.74 0.44
N ASP A 86 5.34 -11.06 0.62
CA ASP A 86 4.62 -12.07 -0.16
C ASP A 86 3.53 -12.70 0.71
N ASP A 87 2.27 -12.39 0.43
CA ASP A 87 1.18 -12.80 1.32
C ASP A 87 0.96 -14.33 1.30
N ASP A 88 0.79 -14.94 0.13
CA ASP A 88 0.61 -16.40 0.01
C ASP A 88 1.95 -17.16 0.16
N GLY A 89 3.07 -16.46 0.06
CA GLY A 89 4.39 -16.99 0.41
C GLY A 89 4.67 -16.99 1.91
N HIS A 90 3.89 -16.26 2.70
CA HIS A 90 3.98 -16.15 4.17
C HIS A 90 5.32 -15.62 4.68
N PHE A 91 5.92 -14.66 3.95
CA PHE A 91 7.21 -14.09 4.32
C PHE A 91 7.34 -12.60 4.02
N VAL A 92 8.28 -11.96 4.71
CA VAL A 92 8.82 -10.64 4.36
C VAL A 92 10.30 -10.78 4.09
N GLN A 93 10.80 -10.15 3.03
CA GLN A 93 12.19 -10.27 2.62
C GLN A 93 12.86 -8.91 2.46
N LYS A 94 13.98 -8.71 3.18
CA LYS A 94 14.87 -7.58 2.93
C LYS A 94 15.84 -7.92 1.78
N ARG A 95 15.97 -7.01 0.83
CA ARG A 95 16.93 -7.09 -0.28
C ARG A 95 17.70 -5.78 -0.42
N THR A 96 18.92 -5.88 -0.89
CA THR A 96 19.64 -4.71 -1.40
C THR A 96 18.96 -4.19 -2.67
N ASN A 97 19.24 -2.95 -3.03
CA ASN A 97 18.67 -2.29 -4.21
C ASN A 97 18.89 -3.07 -5.52
N ASP A 98 20.01 -3.80 -5.64
CA ASP A 98 20.32 -4.68 -6.78
C ASP A 98 19.63 -6.05 -6.72
N GLY A 99 18.79 -6.30 -5.70
CA GLY A 99 17.95 -7.49 -5.57
C GLY A 99 18.55 -8.63 -4.75
N LYS A 100 19.75 -8.51 -4.18
CA LYS A 100 20.35 -9.56 -3.34
C LYS A 100 19.61 -9.66 -2.00
N VAL A 101 19.19 -10.88 -1.63
CA VAL A 101 18.54 -11.16 -0.35
C VAL A 101 19.51 -10.93 0.81
N VAL A 102 19.09 -10.13 1.78
CA VAL A 102 19.79 -9.88 3.04
C VAL A 102 19.29 -10.82 4.12
N PHE A 103 17.99 -10.84 4.37
CA PHE A 103 17.33 -11.80 5.25
C PHE A 103 15.87 -12.05 4.82
N THR A 104 15.26 -13.07 5.43
CA THR A 104 13.84 -13.39 5.27
C THR A 104 13.22 -13.61 6.64
N LEU A 105 12.10 -12.92 6.91
CA LEU A 105 11.24 -13.14 8.08
C LEU A 105 10.13 -14.12 7.69
N GLY A 106 9.79 -15.03 8.60
CA GLY A 106 8.87 -16.13 8.31
C GLY A 106 9.54 -17.27 7.57
N THR A 107 8.77 -18.30 7.23
CA THR A 107 9.24 -19.46 6.45
C THR A 107 8.41 -19.57 5.18
N LYS A 108 9.08 -19.52 4.03
CA LYS A 108 8.39 -19.57 2.74
C LYS A 108 7.49 -20.80 2.62
N GLY A 109 6.19 -20.55 2.37
CA GLY A 109 5.18 -21.60 2.18
C GLY A 109 4.67 -22.27 3.48
N GLU A 110 5.10 -21.79 4.65
CA GLU A 110 4.70 -22.37 5.94
C GLU A 110 3.95 -21.34 6.80
N PRO A 111 2.60 -21.22 6.65
CA PRO A 111 1.81 -20.31 7.47
C PRO A 111 1.76 -20.77 8.92
N CYS A 112 1.71 -19.85 9.87
CA CYS A 112 1.29 -20.18 11.22
C CYS A 112 -0.20 -20.60 11.23
N LYS A 113 -0.67 -21.11 12.38
CA LYS A 113 -2.09 -21.45 12.52
C LYS A 113 -2.95 -20.20 12.28
N TRP A 114 -4.04 -20.35 11.52
CA TRP A 114 -5.06 -19.31 11.28
C TRP A 114 -5.49 -18.65 12.60
N GLN A 115 -5.37 -17.34 12.68
CA GLN A 115 -5.62 -16.51 13.87
C GLN A 115 -4.90 -17.01 15.14
N GLY A 116 -3.76 -17.71 14.97
CA GLY A 116 -3.04 -18.35 16.06
C GLY A 116 -1.99 -17.47 16.74
N GLY A 117 -1.74 -16.26 16.25
CA GLY A 117 -0.80 -15.31 16.82
C GLY A 117 0.67 -15.61 16.58
N GLY A 118 1.00 -16.67 15.83
CA GLY A 118 2.36 -16.96 15.37
C GLY A 118 2.77 -16.09 14.17
N MET A 119 3.96 -16.29 13.67
CA MET A 119 4.54 -15.55 12.55
C MET A 119 4.58 -16.47 11.31
N PHE A 120 4.10 -16.11 10.22
CA PHE A 120 3.08 -15.23 9.64
C PHE A 120 1.92 -16.09 9.11
N ASN A 121 0.74 -15.49 8.89
CA ASN A 121 -0.29 -16.12 8.07
C ASN A 121 -0.84 -15.10 7.09
N ARG A 122 -0.22 -15.00 5.92
CA ARG A 122 -0.52 -14.04 4.86
C ARG A 122 -0.29 -12.58 5.30
N PRO A 123 0.99 -12.20 5.57
CA PRO A 123 1.35 -10.82 5.89
C PRO A 123 0.98 -9.89 4.74
N THR A 124 0.67 -8.63 5.06
CA THR A 124 0.13 -7.68 4.09
C THR A 124 1.09 -6.57 3.75
N ASP A 125 1.77 -5.97 4.75
CA ASP A 125 2.67 -4.85 4.49
C ASP A 125 3.74 -4.70 5.58
N VAL A 126 4.68 -3.77 5.37
CA VAL A 126 5.77 -3.46 6.31
C VAL A 126 6.04 -1.96 6.36
N ALA A 127 6.18 -1.41 7.55
CA ALA A 127 6.71 -0.07 7.79
C ALA A 127 8.10 -0.16 8.42
N ILE A 128 8.96 0.83 8.15
CA ILE A 128 10.34 0.88 8.61
C ILE A 128 10.55 2.17 9.38
N HIS A 129 11.00 2.07 10.62
CA HIS A 129 11.36 3.26 11.39
C HIS A 129 12.61 3.92 10.79
N PRO A 130 12.54 5.20 10.35
CA PRO A 130 13.60 5.80 9.56
C PRO A 130 14.93 5.99 10.32
N GLU A 131 14.90 6.13 11.64
CA GLU A 131 16.13 6.34 12.45
C GLU A 131 16.67 5.04 13.05
N THR A 132 15.79 4.14 13.53
CA THR A 132 16.21 2.92 14.22
C THR A 132 16.31 1.70 13.31
N GLY A 133 15.64 1.72 12.13
CA GLY A 133 15.53 0.58 11.25
C GLY A 133 14.61 -0.54 11.76
N GLU A 134 13.90 -0.32 12.88
CA GLU A 134 12.90 -1.27 13.39
C GLU A 134 11.78 -1.48 12.36
N LEU A 135 11.29 -2.71 12.26
CA LEU A 135 10.28 -3.10 11.29
C LEU A 135 8.95 -3.37 11.98
N PHE A 136 7.86 -2.94 11.35
CA PHE A 136 6.49 -3.21 11.76
C PHE A 136 5.76 -3.90 10.61
N VAL A 137 5.37 -5.16 10.80
CA VAL A 137 4.72 -5.97 9.76
C VAL A 137 3.27 -6.17 10.11
N SER A 138 2.36 -5.78 9.23
CA SER A 138 0.95 -6.15 9.32
C SER A 138 0.76 -7.58 8.79
N ASP A 139 0.21 -8.46 9.61
CA ASP A 139 -0.12 -9.85 9.28
C ASP A 139 -1.65 -10.00 9.25
N GLY A 140 -2.23 -9.51 8.14
CA GLY A 140 -3.64 -9.14 8.11
C GLY A 140 -4.59 -10.24 7.65
N TYR A 141 -4.27 -10.98 6.58
CA TYR A 141 -5.25 -11.88 5.99
C TYR A 141 -5.59 -13.08 6.89
N GLY A 142 -4.61 -13.62 7.58
CA GLY A 142 -4.81 -14.83 8.36
C GLY A 142 -4.51 -14.72 9.87
N ASN A 143 -4.11 -13.53 10.36
CA ASN A 143 -3.63 -13.44 11.74
C ASN A 143 -4.11 -12.22 12.56
N SER A 144 -4.59 -11.16 11.95
CA SER A 144 -5.08 -9.92 12.61
C SER A 144 -4.09 -9.35 13.63
N ARG A 145 -2.80 -9.22 13.23
CA ARG A 145 -1.69 -8.81 14.10
C ARG A 145 -0.75 -7.82 13.44
N ILE A 146 -0.02 -7.12 14.30
CA ILE A 146 1.20 -6.41 13.93
C ILE A 146 2.36 -7.07 14.66
N HIS A 147 3.46 -7.33 13.94
CA HIS A 147 4.71 -7.86 14.49
C HIS A 147 5.81 -6.81 14.40
N LYS A 148 6.55 -6.60 15.48
CA LYS A 148 7.71 -5.70 15.52
C LYS A 148 9.00 -6.52 15.54
N PHE A 149 9.97 -6.07 14.72
CA PHE A 149 11.31 -6.67 14.65
C PHE A 149 12.37 -5.58 14.82
N ASP A 150 13.56 -5.97 15.25
CA ASP A 150 14.73 -5.12 15.19
C ASP A 150 15.28 -5.00 13.74
N PRO A 151 16.27 -4.13 13.47
CA PRO A 151 16.82 -3.94 12.13
C PRO A 151 17.47 -5.18 11.52
N ASP A 152 17.88 -6.14 12.36
CA ASP A 152 18.49 -7.40 11.95
C ASP A 152 17.45 -8.53 11.73
N GLY A 153 16.16 -8.22 11.92
CA GLY A 153 15.05 -9.14 11.71
C GLY A 153 14.73 -10.03 12.90
N GLN A 154 15.23 -9.72 14.11
CA GLN A 154 14.85 -10.47 15.31
C GLN A 154 13.51 -10.00 15.83
N HIS A 155 12.59 -10.94 16.09
CA HIS A 155 11.27 -10.61 16.61
C HIS A 155 11.35 -10.02 18.03
N MET A 156 10.74 -8.87 18.23
CA MET A 156 10.72 -8.15 19.50
C MET A 156 9.39 -8.34 20.25
N MET A 157 8.27 -8.07 19.56
CA MET A 157 6.93 -8.14 20.14
C MET A 157 5.86 -8.21 19.05
N SER A 158 4.63 -8.51 19.49
CA SER A 158 3.44 -8.45 18.62
C SER A 158 2.25 -7.93 19.42
N TRP A 159 1.31 -7.27 18.72
CA TRP A 159 0.05 -6.82 19.30
C TRP A 159 -1.10 -7.03 18.32
N GLY A 160 -2.32 -6.86 18.82
CA GLY A 160 -3.54 -7.05 18.06
C GLY A 160 -4.10 -8.46 18.20
N GLU A 161 -5.37 -8.58 17.92
CA GLU A 161 -6.17 -9.82 17.86
C GLU A 161 -7.41 -9.55 16.99
N PRO A 162 -8.12 -10.58 16.53
CA PRO A 162 -9.36 -10.39 15.77
C PRO A 162 -10.44 -9.67 16.60
N GLY A 163 -11.06 -8.65 16.01
CA GLY A 163 -12.19 -7.95 16.62
C GLY A 163 -12.38 -6.52 16.12
N THR A 164 -13.25 -5.78 16.81
CA THR A 164 -13.68 -4.42 16.46
C THR A 164 -13.36 -3.37 17.52
N ASP A 165 -12.94 -3.78 18.71
CA ASP A 165 -12.54 -2.84 19.76
C ASP A 165 -11.20 -2.15 19.44
N PRO A 166 -10.86 -1.03 20.11
CA PRO A 166 -9.53 -0.42 19.98
C PRO A 166 -8.40 -1.42 20.23
N GLY A 167 -7.43 -1.49 19.32
CA GLY A 167 -6.33 -2.46 19.37
C GLY A 167 -6.65 -3.84 18.80
N GLN A 168 -7.92 -4.15 18.50
CA GLN A 168 -8.32 -5.33 17.74
C GLN A 168 -8.40 -5.01 16.24
N PHE A 169 -8.28 -5.99 15.36
CA PHE A 169 -8.27 -5.82 13.93
C PHE A 169 -9.24 -6.75 13.20
N SER A 170 -9.78 -6.22 12.10
CA SER A 170 -10.42 -7.01 11.06
C SER A 170 -9.71 -6.75 9.75
N LEU A 171 -8.64 -7.52 9.51
CA LEU A 171 -7.76 -7.40 8.36
C LEU A 171 -6.93 -6.10 8.36
N PRO A 172 -5.87 -5.98 9.23
CA PRO A 172 -4.87 -4.90 9.11
C PRO A 172 -4.14 -5.07 7.77
N HIS A 173 -4.52 -4.24 6.79
CA HIS A 173 -4.15 -4.48 5.40
C HIS A 173 -2.87 -3.75 4.97
N ASN A 174 -2.58 -2.64 5.62
CA ASN A 174 -1.41 -1.83 5.32
C ASN A 174 -0.95 -1.10 6.59
N ILE A 175 0.33 -0.74 6.67
CA ILE A 175 0.93 -0.07 7.80
C ILE A 175 1.96 0.94 7.33
N SER A 176 2.01 2.12 7.96
CA SER A 176 3.02 3.15 7.68
C SER A 176 3.52 3.77 8.98
N MET A 177 4.72 4.33 8.95
CA MET A 177 5.15 5.23 10.01
C MET A 177 4.28 6.50 10.00
N LEU A 178 4.05 7.06 11.17
CA LEU A 178 3.45 8.38 11.38
C LEU A 178 4.38 9.19 12.28
N GLY A 179 5.23 10.00 11.67
CA GLY A 179 6.36 10.62 12.36
C GLY A 179 7.38 9.57 12.80
N LEU A 180 8.03 9.82 13.94
CA LEU A 180 9.08 8.94 14.50
C LEU A 180 8.60 8.05 15.65
N ASP A 181 7.45 8.33 16.24
CA ASP A 181 6.99 7.69 17.48
C ASP A 181 5.72 6.86 17.32
N LYS A 182 5.11 6.86 16.14
CA LYS A 182 3.83 6.18 15.88
C LYS A 182 3.84 5.37 14.58
N VAL A 183 2.91 4.44 14.53
CA VAL A 183 2.51 3.74 13.31
C VAL A 183 1.02 3.89 13.09
N VAL A 184 0.61 4.01 11.82
CA VAL A 184 -0.79 4.03 11.40
C VAL A 184 -1.09 2.76 10.62
N VAL A 185 -2.19 2.10 10.96
CA VAL A 185 -2.62 0.83 10.38
C VAL A 185 -3.97 1.00 9.71
N ALA A 186 -4.06 0.60 8.44
CA ALA A 186 -5.33 0.50 7.72
C ALA A 186 -6.07 -0.78 8.15
N ASP A 187 -6.98 -0.65 9.10
CA ASP A 187 -7.83 -1.73 9.60
C ASP A 187 -9.08 -1.87 8.70
N ARG A 188 -8.85 -2.49 7.54
CA ARG A 188 -9.66 -2.41 6.34
C ARG A 188 -11.11 -2.75 6.55
N GLU A 189 -11.41 -3.92 7.11
CA GLU A 189 -12.79 -4.39 7.27
C GLU A 189 -13.50 -3.77 8.49
N ASN A 190 -12.78 -3.00 9.31
CA ASN A 190 -13.35 -2.17 10.37
C ASN A 190 -13.57 -0.71 9.93
N PHE A 191 -13.28 -0.37 8.67
CA PHE A 191 -13.49 0.96 8.09
C PHE A 191 -12.84 2.08 8.91
N ARG A 192 -11.58 1.86 9.31
CA ARG A 192 -10.82 2.81 10.13
C ARG A 192 -9.31 2.72 9.88
N LEU A 193 -8.62 3.81 10.21
CA LEU A 193 -7.21 3.78 10.55
C LEU A 193 -7.11 3.65 12.07
N GLN A 194 -6.15 2.88 12.56
CA GLN A 194 -5.76 2.88 13.97
C GLN A 194 -4.33 3.36 14.12
N ILE A 195 -4.09 4.22 15.10
CA ILE A 195 -2.76 4.78 15.41
C ILE A 195 -2.26 4.16 16.71
N PHE A 196 -1.01 3.69 16.68
CA PHE A 196 -0.31 3.11 17.83
C PHE A 196 1.02 3.81 18.04
N THR A 197 1.52 3.79 19.29
CA THR A 197 2.93 4.09 19.53
C THR A 197 3.80 3.00 18.89
N THR A 198 5.09 3.27 18.67
CA THR A 198 6.06 2.24 18.25
C THR A 198 6.26 1.12 19.29
N GLY A 199 5.73 1.30 20.51
CA GLY A 199 5.61 0.29 21.56
C GLY A 199 4.33 -0.56 21.48
N GLY A 200 3.44 -0.33 20.50
CA GLY A 200 2.19 -1.08 20.29
C GLY A 200 1.01 -0.64 21.15
N GLU A 201 1.11 0.50 21.84
CA GLU A 201 0.02 1.06 22.63
C GLU A 201 -0.95 1.81 21.72
N PHE A 202 -2.26 1.52 21.83
CA PHE A 202 -3.30 2.23 21.07
C PHE A 202 -3.36 3.70 21.48
N VAL A 203 -3.38 4.60 20.47
CA VAL A 203 -3.47 6.04 20.67
C VAL A 203 -4.85 6.55 20.31
N GLU A 204 -5.28 6.32 19.06
CA GLU A 204 -6.54 6.82 18.53
C GLU A 204 -6.95 6.06 17.27
N GLN A 205 -8.17 6.35 16.78
CA GLN A 205 -8.66 5.83 15.51
C GLN A 205 -9.37 6.91 14.70
N ILE A 206 -9.28 6.78 13.37
CA ILE A 206 -9.94 7.67 12.40
C ILE A 206 -10.87 6.81 11.56
N HIS A 207 -12.17 7.12 11.56
CA HIS A 207 -13.12 6.46 10.66
C HIS A 207 -12.92 6.95 9.24
N ILE A 208 -12.77 6.02 8.31
CA ILE A 208 -12.56 6.28 6.89
C ILE A 208 -13.17 5.16 6.06
N HIS A 209 -13.59 5.46 4.85
CA HIS A 209 -14.19 4.45 3.98
C HIS A 209 -13.15 3.43 3.51
N HIS A 210 -13.33 2.17 3.90
CA HIS A 210 -12.68 0.93 3.41
C HIS A 210 -11.19 1.12 3.01
N PRO A 211 -10.29 1.47 3.97
CA PRO A 211 -8.92 1.83 3.67
C PRO A 211 -8.10 0.61 3.26
N MET A 212 -7.56 0.62 2.04
CA MET A 212 -6.67 -0.42 1.51
C MET A 212 -5.21 -0.15 1.86
N SER A 213 -4.82 1.13 1.82
CA SER A 213 -3.44 1.56 2.07
C SER A 213 -3.41 2.90 2.78
N VAL A 214 -2.31 3.16 3.46
CA VAL A 214 -2.01 4.45 4.06
C VAL A 214 -0.52 4.70 3.97
N THR A 215 -0.11 5.93 3.62
CA THR A 215 1.28 6.39 3.69
C THR A 215 1.33 7.83 4.15
N GLN A 216 2.36 8.20 4.89
CA GLN A 216 2.68 9.59 5.16
C GLN A 216 3.46 10.18 3.99
N GLY A 217 3.21 11.44 3.64
CA GLY A 217 3.96 12.15 2.63
C GLY A 217 5.44 12.28 2.99
N LYS A 218 6.29 12.47 1.97
CA LYS A 218 7.74 12.60 2.15
C LYS A 218 8.17 14.07 2.34
N GLY A 219 9.31 14.27 2.99
CA GLY A 219 9.90 15.58 3.22
C GLY A 219 9.04 16.45 4.14
N ASP A 220 8.65 17.64 3.68
CA ASP A 220 7.81 18.58 4.44
C ASP A 220 6.31 18.31 4.30
N ASP A 221 5.92 17.22 3.63
CA ASP A 221 4.53 16.82 3.47
C ASP A 221 4.14 15.83 4.56
N ASP A 222 3.47 16.30 5.60
CA ASP A 222 3.03 15.50 6.74
C ASP A 222 1.62 14.89 6.56
N ASN A 223 0.97 15.10 5.40
CA ASN A 223 -0.34 14.53 5.12
C ASN A 223 -0.29 13.00 5.04
N LEU A 224 -1.42 12.37 5.38
CA LEU A 224 -1.68 10.97 5.14
C LEU A 224 -2.46 10.80 3.82
N TYR A 225 -1.99 9.89 2.98
CA TYR A 225 -2.64 9.48 1.74
C TYR A 225 -3.22 8.09 1.92
N VAL A 226 -4.54 7.98 1.80
CA VAL A 226 -5.27 6.73 2.07
C VAL A 226 -5.95 6.25 0.80
N GLY A 227 -5.58 5.07 0.34
CA GLY A 227 -6.28 4.39 -0.75
C GLY A 227 -7.59 3.80 -0.25
N GLU A 228 -8.71 4.29 -0.78
CA GLU A 228 -10.04 3.78 -0.46
C GLU A 228 -10.50 2.78 -1.52
N MET A 229 -10.94 1.63 -1.07
CA MET A 229 -11.52 0.59 -1.94
C MET A 229 -12.91 1.00 -2.43
N ILE A 230 -13.33 0.42 -3.57
CA ILE A 230 -14.73 0.52 -4.02
C ILE A 230 -15.70 0.07 -2.94
N PRO A 231 -16.94 0.62 -2.91
CA PRO A 231 -17.94 0.17 -1.95
C PRO A 231 -18.35 -1.28 -2.17
N PRO A 232 -18.86 -1.95 -1.12
CA PRO A 232 -19.41 -3.29 -1.27
C PRO A 232 -20.57 -3.32 -2.28
N PRO A 233 -20.90 -4.48 -2.89
CA PRO A 233 -21.88 -4.61 -3.96
C PRO A 233 -23.23 -3.95 -3.67
N VAL A 234 -23.70 -3.93 -2.41
CA VAL A 234 -24.95 -3.28 -2.00
C VAL A 234 -24.96 -1.76 -2.22
N GLN A 235 -23.80 -1.14 -2.33
CA GLN A 235 -23.62 0.30 -2.56
C GLN A 235 -22.92 0.60 -3.89
N GLN A 236 -22.85 -0.37 -4.79
CA GLN A 236 -22.25 -0.21 -6.09
C GLN A 236 -22.91 0.90 -6.91
N GLY A 237 -22.10 1.71 -7.60
CA GLY A 237 -22.59 2.84 -8.40
C GLY A 237 -22.99 4.07 -7.58
N VAL A 238 -22.90 4.02 -6.25
CA VAL A 238 -23.07 5.19 -5.41
C VAL A 238 -21.85 6.10 -5.57
N ARG A 239 -22.13 7.38 -5.88
CA ARG A 239 -21.05 8.35 -6.12
C ARG A 239 -20.34 8.70 -4.80
N ASN A 240 -19.03 9.00 -4.90
CA ASN A 240 -18.19 9.47 -3.80
C ASN A 240 -17.99 8.45 -2.65
N LEU A 241 -18.04 7.14 -2.95
CA LEU A 241 -17.77 6.06 -2.01
C LEU A 241 -16.55 5.20 -2.45
N GLY A 242 -15.44 5.80 -2.83
CA GLY A 242 -14.25 5.09 -3.34
C GLY A 242 -14.42 4.86 -4.86
N ALA A 243 -13.59 4.21 -5.59
CA ALA A 243 -12.14 4.10 -5.41
C ALA A 243 -11.48 5.49 -5.53
N MET A 244 -10.87 5.95 -4.49
CA MET A 244 -10.28 7.31 -4.40
C MET A 244 -9.04 7.28 -3.50
N ILE A 245 -8.27 8.36 -3.52
CA ILE A 245 -7.25 8.63 -2.50
C ILE A 245 -7.78 9.74 -1.60
N ALA A 246 -8.04 9.44 -0.34
CA ALA A 246 -8.29 10.46 0.67
C ALA A 246 -6.96 11.07 1.12
N VAL A 247 -6.91 12.39 1.21
CA VAL A 247 -5.78 13.13 1.78
C VAL A 247 -6.25 13.69 3.12
N LEU A 248 -5.59 13.31 4.19
CA LEU A 248 -5.84 13.76 5.55
C LEU A 248 -4.63 14.54 6.07
N SER A 249 -4.82 15.42 7.04
CA SER A 249 -3.69 15.94 7.83
C SER A 249 -3.09 14.84 8.71
N SER A 250 -1.92 15.09 9.30
CA SER A 250 -1.32 14.19 10.29
C SER A 250 -2.17 13.97 11.53
N GLU A 251 -3.11 14.89 11.82
CA GLU A 251 -4.10 14.78 12.89
C GLU A 251 -5.37 14.04 12.46
N GLY A 252 -5.45 13.58 11.20
CA GLY A 252 -6.59 12.84 10.65
C GLY A 252 -7.73 13.71 10.11
N ASP A 253 -7.56 15.02 10.02
CA ASP A 253 -8.55 15.92 9.45
C ASP A 253 -8.58 15.79 7.91
N TYR A 254 -9.78 15.58 7.35
CA TYR A 254 -9.98 15.51 5.91
C TYR A 254 -9.59 16.81 5.20
N GLN A 255 -8.76 16.69 4.15
CA GLN A 255 -8.33 17.80 3.32
C GLN A 255 -8.98 17.76 1.92
N GLN A 256 -8.86 16.63 1.20
CA GLN A 256 -9.43 16.46 -0.13
C GLN A 256 -9.45 14.97 -0.54
N HIS A 257 -10.12 14.69 -1.67
CA HIS A 257 -9.94 13.43 -2.41
C HIS A 257 -9.22 13.68 -3.74
N LEU A 258 -8.34 12.74 -4.13
CA LEU A 258 -7.90 12.57 -5.51
C LEU A 258 -8.75 11.46 -6.11
N GLY A 259 -9.23 11.69 -7.34
CA GLY A 259 -10.07 10.72 -8.02
C GLY A 259 -11.42 11.29 -8.46
N GLY A 260 -12.08 10.57 -9.35
CA GLY A 260 -13.45 10.87 -9.80
C GLY A 260 -14.51 10.29 -8.85
N PRO A 261 -15.77 10.72 -8.99
CA PRO A 261 -16.85 10.28 -8.12
C PRO A 261 -17.32 8.83 -8.36
N LEU A 262 -16.81 8.18 -9.41
CA LEU A 262 -17.09 6.80 -9.78
C LEU A 262 -15.80 6.10 -10.19
N PRO A 263 -15.65 4.80 -9.92
CA PRO A 263 -14.48 4.03 -10.35
C PRO A 263 -14.41 3.94 -11.89
N GLY A 264 -13.19 3.72 -12.42
CA GLY A 264 -12.95 3.55 -13.84
C GLY A 264 -11.49 3.74 -14.24
N GLU A 265 -11.21 3.60 -15.55
CA GLU A 265 -9.87 3.72 -16.13
C GLU A 265 -9.53 5.12 -16.65
N GLY A 266 -10.44 6.09 -16.56
CA GLY A 266 -10.20 7.48 -16.97
C GLY A 266 -9.02 8.11 -16.20
N ALA A 267 -8.42 9.17 -16.77
CA ALA A 267 -7.22 9.81 -16.23
C ALA A 267 -7.36 10.22 -14.75
N SER A 268 -8.55 10.67 -14.34
CA SER A 268 -8.86 11.09 -12.97
C SER A 268 -9.73 10.08 -12.23
N GLN A 269 -9.71 8.81 -12.60
CA GLN A 269 -10.45 7.75 -11.92
C GLN A 269 -9.49 6.70 -11.39
N PHE A 270 -9.94 5.96 -10.40
CA PHE A 270 -9.30 4.75 -9.90
C PHE A 270 -10.26 3.57 -10.01
N THR A 271 -9.72 2.37 -9.98
CA THR A 271 -10.48 1.12 -9.93
C THR A 271 -10.35 0.44 -8.59
N ALA A 272 -9.12 0.28 -8.09
CA ALA A 272 -8.83 -0.42 -6.83
C ALA A 272 -7.49 0.05 -6.24
N PRO A 273 -7.37 1.29 -5.70
CA PRO A 273 -6.17 1.78 -5.05
C PRO A 273 -5.73 0.81 -3.94
N HIS A 274 -4.52 0.26 -4.06
CA HIS A 274 -4.04 -0.78 -3.16
C HIS A 274 -2.71 -0.43 -2.48
N GLY A 275 -1.82 0.28 -3.17
CA GLY A 275 -0.60 0.83 -2.63
C GLY A 275 -0.47 2.30 -3.02
N VAL A 276 0.02 3.13 -2.10
CA VAL A 276 0.23 4.57 -2.32
C VAL A 276 1.61 4.95 -1.82
N SER A 277 2.32 5.81 -2.57
CA SER A 277 3.58 6.41 -2.13
C SER A 277 3.73 7.81 -2.73
N THR A 278 4.62 8.62 -2.17
CA THR A 278 4.92 9.96 -2.68
C THR A 278 6.40 10.09 -3.04
N ASP A 279 6.73 10.99 -3.99
CA ASP A 279 8.12 11.38 -4.25
C ASP A 279 8.54 12.62 -3.44
N SER A 280 9.80 13.04 -3.55
CA SER A 280 10.34 14.21 -2.86
C SER A 280 9.68 15.53 -3.28
N GLN A 281 8.99 15.55 -4.43
CA GLN A 281 8.24 16.70 -4.94
C GLN A 281 6.77 16.69 -4.49
N GLY A 282 6.35 15.65 -3.78
CA GLY A 282 4.99 15.43 -3.30
C GLY A 282 4.02 14.93 -4.38
N SER A 283 4.50 14.42 -5.52
CA SER A 283 3.62 13.70 -6.46
C SER A 283 3.18 12.39 -5.83
N VAL A 284 1.94 11.98 -6.09
CA VAL A 284 1.34 10.77 -5.54
C VAL A 284 1.32 9.67 -6.60
N TYR A 285 1.83 8.50 -6.22
CA TYR A 285 1.81 7.30 -7.04
C TYR A 285 0.87 6.27 -6.43
N VAL A 286 0.05 5.64 -7.27
CA VAL A 286 -0.97 4.69 -6.82
C VAL A 286 -0.87 3.40 -7.63
N ALA A 287 -0.63 2.31 -6.92
CA ALA A 287 -0.72 0.95 -7.45
C ALA A 287 -2.15 0.42 -7.25
N GLU A 288 -2.71 -0.22 -8.26
CA GLU A 288 -4.09 -0.72 -8.26
C GLU A 288 -4.12 -2.23 -8.53
N VAL A 289 -4.87 -2.97 -7.72
CA VAL A 289 -5.22 -4.36 -7.99
C VAL A 289 -6.50 -4.41 -8.85
N ALA A 290 -6.41 -3.75 -9.98
CA ALA A 290 -7.54 -3.45 -10.84
C ALA A 290 -8.21 -4.72 -11.39
N TRP A 291 -7.42 -5.72 -11.81
CA TRP A 291 -7.97 -6.99 -12.26
C TRP A 291 -8.65 -7.74 -11.11
N THR A 292 -7.93 -8.00 -10.02
CA THR A 292 -8.44 -8.83 -8.91
C THR A 292 -9.68 -8.23 -8.25
N ASN A 293 -9.70 -6.91 -7.99
CA ASN A 293 -10.75 -6.31 -7.16
C ASN A 293 -11.84 -5.57 -7.96
N TYR A 294 -11.65 -5.36 -9.24
CA TYR A 294 -12.62 -4.64 -10.05
C TYR A 294 -13.06 -5.44 -11.28
N PHE A 295 -12.16 -5.66 -12.25
CA PHE A 295 -12.55 -6.22 -13.55
C PHE A 295 -12.87 -7.71 -13.55
N SER A 296 -12.25 -8.52 -12.68
CA SER A 296 -12.61 -9.94 -12.56
C SER A 296 -13.96 -10.17 -11.88
N ASN A 297 -14.54 -9.13 -11.27
CA ASN A 297 -15.84 -9.19 -10.62
C ASN A 297 -16.89 -8.40 -11.43
N PRO A 298 -17.78 -9.08 -12.18
CA PRO A 298 -18.83 -8.42 -12.96
C PRO A 298 -19.77 -7.54 -12.13
N ASP A 299 -19.96 -7.89 -10.85
CA ASP A 299 -20.80 -7.11 -9.93
C ASP A 299 -20.20 -5.73 -9.63
N ASN A 300 -18.89 -5.57 -9.77
CA ASN A 300 -18.21 -4.30 -9.56
C ASN A 300 -18.25 -3.39 -10.80
N SER A 301 -17.99 -3.93 -11.98
CA SER A 301 -17.86 -3.14 -13.21
C SER A 301 -19.15 -3.06 -14.04
N GLY A 302 -20.01 -4.08 -13.95
CA GLY A 302 -21.15 -4.26 -14.84
C GLY A 302 -20.75 -4.46 -16.31
N LEU A 303 -19.48 -4.67 -16.60
CA LEU A 303 -18.90 -4.81 -17.93
C LEU A 303 -18.18 -6.15 -18.06
N GLU A 304 -18.00 -6.60 -19.29
CA GLU A 304 -17.10 -7.72 -19.57
C GLU A 304 -15.66 -7.30 -19.24
N ALA A 305 -14.95 -8.16 -18.50
CA ALA A 305 -13.56 -7.86 -18.09
C ALA A 305 -12.66 -7.76 -19.34
N PRO A 306 -11.84 -6.72 -19.44
CA PRO A 306 -10.91 -6.57 -20.55
C PRO A 306 -9.82 -7.66 -20.51
N PRO A 307 -9.10 -7.90 -21.62
CA PRO A 307 -7.97 -8.81 -21.63
C PRO A 307 -6.92 -8.43 -20.58
N LEU A 308 -6.38 -9.43 -19.88
CA LEU A 308 -5.28 -9.26 -18.92
C LEU A 308 -4.10 -8.54 -19.58
N GLY A 309 -3.58 -7.51 -18.92
CA GLY A 309 -2.45 -6.72 -19.40
C GLY A 309 -2.83 -5.40 -20.08
N GLU A 310 -4.10 -5.22 -20.41
CA GLU A 310 -4.62 -3.96 -20.97
C GLU A 310 -5.25 -3.07 -19.89
N VAL A 311 -5.39 -3.59 -18.67
CA VAL A 311 -6.00 -2.88 -17.54
C VAL A 311 -5.03 -1.90 -16.93
N VAL A 312 -5.46 -0.66 -16.73
CA VAL A 312 -4.66 0.36 -16.05
C VAL A 312 -4.59 0.03 -14.55
N SER A 313 -3.37 -0.21 -14.07
CA SER A 313 -3.10 -0.59 -12.68
C SER A 313 -2.03 0.26 -11.99
N LEU A 314 -1.60 1.36 -12.64
CA LEU A 314 -0.63 2.29 -12.08
C LEU A 314 -0.95 3.72 -12.47
N ARG A 315 -0.97 4.64 -11.48
CA ARG A 315 -1.30 6.04 -11.64
C ARG A 315 -0.23 6.94 -11.03
N LYS A 316 -0.06 8.13 -11.62
CA LYS A 316 0.66 9.25 -11.03
C LYS A 316 -0.24 10.48 -10.99
N TRP A 317 -0.21 11.19 -9.86
CA TRP A 317 -0.81 12.51 -9.70
C TRP A 317 0.29 13.48 -9.33
N ARG A 318 0.56 14.45 -10.21
CA ARG A 318 1.59 15.48 -10.01
C ARG A 318 1.06 16.57 -9.10
N ARG A 319 1.83 16.94 -8.07
CA ARG A 319 1.62 18.14 -7.26
C ARG A 319 1.93 19.38 -8.10
N LEU A 320 1.07 20.43 -8.00
CA LEU A 320 1.17 21.69 -8.77
C LEU A 320 1.71 22.84 -7.91
#